data_17cc940156c9db4f4dedeb9f620c2a56
#
_entry.id   17cc940156c9db4f4dedeb9f620c2a56
#
_cell.length_a   1.000
_cell.length_b   1.000
_cell.length_c   1.000
_cell.angle_alpha   90.00
_cell.angle_beta   90.00
_cell.angle_gamma   90.00
#
_symmetry.space_group_name_H-M   'P 1'
#
loop_
_entity.id
_entity.type
_entity.pdbx_description
1 polymer ?
#
loop_
_entity_poly.entity_id
_entity_poly.type
_entity_poly.pdbx_seq_one_letter_code
_entity_poly.pdbx_strand_id
1 'polypeptide(L)'
;IPQLLALLLSFGLALLSPATALAALPPGNAVTDPAAILRDALPVNQPELRDLQHRLEATSDDLRARRWSSIKTSCERTQRQFNLKRSAIAEAVSSDRQATAEQLLSQLDTNLEELCASSALQERDGFLEQRRLTLADIGSLEELFVGDFPYAIPAEFDALPRLLGRATVEVRTSQGDLTAVIDGYSAPLTGGAFVDLVQRGFYDGLPFSRAEDFYVLQSGNPQGDAEGFMDPKTKAERHVPLEILVPGDASPIYNMTFEDLGLFKATPVLPFATLGTLGWAHSDKALDDGSSQFFFFLYEAELTPAGLNLVDGRNAAFGYVVEGSEVLKEMTMDDTIISAKVISGADNLKSHA
;
A
#
# COMPACT_ATOMS: atom_id res chain seq x y z
N ILE A 1 53.84 39.86 -19.91
CA ILE A 1 52.36 39.87 -20.13
C ILE A 1 51.87 38.49 -20.60
N PRO A 2 52.53 37.73 -21.51
CA PRO A 2 51.98 36.42 -21.94
C PRO A 2 52.06 35.32 -20.86
N GLN A 3 53.02 35.42 -19.94
CA GLN A 3 53.17 34.41 -18.84
C GLN A 3 52.13 34.58 -17.74
N LEU A 4 51.60 35.79 -17.52
CA LEU A 4 50.54 36.01 -16.50
C LEU A 4 49.17 35.53 -17.04
N LEU A 5 48.94 35.59 -18.33
CA LEU A 5 47.72 35.09 -18.95
C LEU A 5 47.62 33.56 -18.94
N ALA A 6 48.75 32.88 -19.11
CA ALA A 6 48.80 31.42 -19.06
C ALA A 6 48.56 30.89 -17.63
N LEU A 7 48.98 31.64 -16.58
CA LEU A 7 48.74 31.27 -15.17
C LEU A 7 47.30 31.46 -14.77
N LEU A 8 46.60 32.48 -15.29
CA LEU A 8 45.17 32.71 -15.05
C LEU A 8 44.27 31.70 -15.76
N LEU A 9 44.67 31.22 -16.97
CA LEU A 9 43.93 30.15 -17.64
C LEU A 9 44.09 28.78 -16.97
N SER A 10 45.27 28.49 -16.42
CA SER A 10 45.50 27.22 -15.70
C SER A 10 44.80 27.19 -14.32
N PHE A 11 44.57 28.33 -13.68
CA PHE A 11 43.84 28.42 -12.42
C PHE A 11 42.31 28.33 -12.62
N GLY A 12 41.81 28.79 -13.77
CA GLY A 12 40.38 28.69 -14.15
C GLY A 12 39.94 27.29 -14.51
N LEU A 13 40.84 26.44 -15.04
CA LEU A 13 40.52 25.06 -15.40
C LEU A 13 40.51 24.10 -14.20
N ALA A 14 41.18 24.44 -13.10
CA ALA A 14 41.22 23.61 -11.88
C ALA A 14 39.95 23.71 -11.03
N LEU A 15 39.06 24.69 -11.30
CA LEU A 15 37.78 24.88 -10.58
C LEU A 15 36.59 24.21 -11.23
N LEU A 16 36.74 23.63 -12.42
CA LEU A 16 35.74 22.78 -13.10
C LEU A 16 36.09 21.30 -12.85
N SER A 17 36.17 20.90 -11.57
CA SER A 17 36.04 19.50 -11.25
C SER A 17 34.62 19.10 -11.61
N PRO A 18 34.42 18.12 -12.51
CA PRO A 18 33.09 17.58 -12.70
C PRO A 18 32.64 17.05 -11.33
N ALA A 19 31.59 17.62 -10.78
CA ALA A 19 30.89 16.97 -9.69
C ALA A 19 30.61 15.55 -10.19
N THR A 20 31.37 14.57 -9.67
CA THR A 20 31.02 13.17 -9.87
C THR A 20 29.61 13.05 -9.33
N ALA A 21 28.62 13.00 -10.24
CA ALA A 21 27.32 12.56 -9.85
C ALA A 21 27.54 11.18 -9.24
N LEU A 22 27.51 11.11 -7.92
CA LEU A 22 27.38 9.85 -7.21
C LEU A 22 26.09 9.26 -7.79
N ALA A 23 26.26 8.32 -8.73
CA ALA A 23 25.15 7.49 -9.16
C ALA A 23 24.62 6.88 -7.87
N ALA A 24 23.48 7.37 -7.40
CA ALA A 24 22.79 6.74 -6.30
C ALA A 24 22.62 5.28 -6.73
N LEU A 25 23.12 4.36 -5.91
CA LEU A 25 22.79 2.94 -6.09
C LEU A 25 21.26 2.86 -6.21
N PRO A 26 20.75 1.99 -7.09
CA PRO A 26 19.31 1.77 -7.13
C PRO A 26 18.83 1.52 -5.71
N PRO A 27 17.66 2.05 -5.30
CA PRO A 27 17.08 1.73 -4.02
C PRO A 27 17.11 0.21 -3.85
N GLY A 28 17.42 -0.26 -2.65
CA GLY A 28 17.47 -1.70 -2.36
C GLY A 28 16.18 -2.40 -2.84
N ASN A 29 16.15 -3.73 -2.79
CA ASN A 29 14.99 -4.51 -3.24
C ASN A 29 13.69 -3.87 -2.74
N ALA A 30 12.76 -3.62 -3.65
CA ALA A 30 11.46 -3.08 -3.32
C ALA A 30 10.79 -3.95 -2.24
N VAL A 31 10.05 -3.31 -1.32
CA VAL A 31 9.20 -4.03 -0.38
C VAL A 31 8.07 -4.67 -1.18
N THR A 32 7.98 -5.99 -1.12
CA THR A 32 6.98 -6.78 -1.86
C THR A 32 5.94 -7.45 -0.95
N ASP A 33 6.04 -7.24 0.36
CA ASP A 33 5.06 -7.70 1.34
C ASP A 33 3.90 -6.67 1.42
N PRO A 34 2.68 -7.02 1.00
CA PRO A 34 1.55 -6.11 1.00
C PRO A 34 1.22 -5.56 2.40
N ALA A 35 1.40 -6.37 3.44
CA ALA A 35 1.15 -5.94 4.81
C ALA A 35 2.19 -4.91 5.28
N ALA A 36 3.45 -5.04 4.86
CA ALA A 36 4.48 -4.05 5.16
C ALA A 36 4.22 -2.72 4.44
N ILE A 37 3.86 -2.78 3.15
CA ILE A 37 3.50 -1.58 2.39
C ILE A 37 2.33 -0.84 3.07
N LEU A 38 1.28 -1.57 3.46
CA LEU A 38 0.13 -0.99 4.14
C LEU A 38 0.50 -0.38 5.49
N ARG A 39 1.38 -1.01 6.30
CA ARG A 39 1.85 -0.41 7.55
C ARG A 39 2.60 0.89 7.29
N ASP A 40 3.52 0.89 6.35
CA ASP A 40 4.31 2.08 6.01
C ASP A 40 3.46 3.21 5.42
N ALA A 41 2.35 2.88 4.75
CA ALA A 41 1.40 3.82 4.18
C ALA A 41 0.52 4.53 5.23
N LEU A 42 0.47 4.05 6.48
CA LEU A 42 -0.35 4.71 7.52
C LEU A 42 0.17 6.12 7.81
N PRO A 43 -0.70 7.14 7.77
CA PRO A 43 -0.34 8.54 8.02
C PRO A 43 -0.19 8.81 9.53
N VAL A 44 0.67 8.05 10.20
CA VAL A 44 0.90 8.17 11.64
C VAL A 44 2.33 8.59 11.94
N ASN A 45 2.48 9.38 12.99
CA ASN A 45 3.78 9.75 13.56
C ASN A 45 3.88 9.20 14.99
N GLN A 46 4.11 7.90 15.12
CA GLN A 46 4.32 7.21 16.40
C GLN A 46 5.69 6.51 16.40
N PRO A 47 6.77 7.25 16.75
CA PRO A 47 8.14 6.76 16.61
C PRO A 47 8.43 5.48 17.38
N GLU A 48 7.78 5.29 18.54
CA GLU A 48 7.98 4.11 19.38
C GLU A 48 7.49 2.83 18.68
N LEU A 49 6.31 2.85 18.05
CA LEU A 49 5.78 1.72 17.30
C LEU A 49 6.56 1.48 16.02
N ARG A 50 6.89 2.55 15.27
CA ARG A 50 7.71 2.47 14.06
C ARG A 50 9.09 1.85 14.32
N ASP A 51 9.74 2.18 15.45
CA ASP A 51 11.02 1.55 15.81
C ASP A 51 10.87 0.05 16.07
N LEU A 52 9.79 -0.39 16.74
CA LEU A 52 9.48 -1.81 16.93
C LEU A 52 9.23 -2.52 15.60
N GLN A 53 8.40 -1.94 14.73
CA GLN A 53 8.11 -2.43 13.40
C GLN A 53 9.40 -2.67 12.60
N HIS A 54 10.20 -1.63 12.40
CA HIS A 54 11.41 -1.69 11.59
C HIS A 54 12.43 -2.70 12.12
N ARG A 55 12.55 -2.86 13.45
CA ARG A 55 13.42 -3.87 14.06
C ARG A 55 12.97 -5.29 13.72
N LEU A 56 11.68 -5.55 13.73
CA LEU A 56 11.14 -6.87 13.39
C LEU A 56 11.26 -7.14 11.88
N GLU A 57 10.98 -6.16 11.04
CA GLU A 57 11.13 -6.28 9.59
C GLU A 57 12.58 -6.52 9.16
N ALA A 58 13.54 -5.86 9.81
CA ALA A 58 14.97 -6.03 9.56
C ALA A 58 15.46 -7.46 9.86
N THR A 59 14.72 -8.28 10.64
CA THR A 59 15.08 -9.68 10.88
C THR A 59 15.02 -10.55 9.61
N SER A 60 14.43 -10.06 8.51
CA SER A 60 14.34 -10.78 7.23
C SER A 60 15.69 -11.16 6.67
N ASP A 61 16.69 -10.27 6.74
CA ASP A 61 18.05 -10.52 6.25
C ASP A 61 18.78 -11.54 7.13
N ASP A 62 18.57 -11.47 8.44
CA ASP A 62 19.14 -12.41 9.38
C ASP A 62 18.52 -13.81 9.19
N LEU A 63 17.21 -13.88 8.94
CA LEU A 63 16.51 -15.13 8.68
C LEU A 63 16.98 -15.80 7.38
N ARG A 64 17.16 -15.02 6.31
CA ARG A 64 17.71 -15.50 5.04
C ARG A 64 19.12 -16.08 5.22
N ALA A 65 19.94 -15.40 6.03
CA ALA A 65 21.29 -15.81 6.34
C ALA A 65 21.38 -16.83 7.50
N ARG A 66 20.26 -17.28 8.05
CA ARG A 66 20.14 -18.21 9.20
C ARG A 66 20.93 -17.75 10.43
N ARG A 67 21.00 -16.43 10.67
CA ARG A 67 21.72 -15.84 11.83
C ARG A 67 20.82 -15.79 13.07
N TRP A 68 20.46 -16.96 13.60
CA TRP A 68 19.50 -17.09 14.69
C TRP A 68 19.91 -16.36 15.97
N SER A 69 21.21 -16.25 16.28
CA SER A 69 21.69 -15.45 17.42
C SER A 69 21.37 -13.97 17.28
N SER A 70 21.48 -13.42 16.07
CA SER A 70 21.10 -12.04 15.76
C SER A 70 19.59 -11.84 15.89
N ILE A 71 18.80 -12.76 15.34
CA ILE A 71 17.32 -12.75 15.42
C ILE A 71 16.88 -12.75 16.87
N LYS A 72 17.39 -13.70 17.69
CA LYS A 72 17.09 -13.77 19.13
C LYS A 72 17.41 -12.47 19.84
N THR A 73 18.60 -11.90 19.60
CA THR A 73 19.00 -10.63 20.22
C THR A 73 18.08 -9.48 19.80
N SER A 74 17.63 -9.46 18.53
CA SER A 74 16.68 -8.47 18.04
C SER A 74 15.32 -8.61 18.72
N CYS A 75 14.78 -9.82 18.81
CA CYS A 75 13.51 -10.10 19.51
C CYS A 75 13.55 -9.65 20.97
N GLU A 76 14.56 -10.09 21.74
CA GLU A 76 14.72 -9.72 23.15
C GLU A 76 14.87 -8.20 23.35
N ARG A 77 15.53 -7.52 22.42
CA ARG A 77 15.65 -6.06 22.46
C ARG A 77 14.31 -5.39 22.17
N THR A 78 13.57 -5.87 21.17
CA THR A 78 12.24 -5.36 20.82
C THR A 78 11.27 -5.53 21.98
N GLN A 79 11.23 -6.71 22.60
CA GLN A 79 10.38 -6.98 23.78
C GLN A 79 10.72 -6.06 24.96
N ARG A 80 12.01 -5.90 25.28
CA ARG A 80 12.41 -4.95 26.34
C ARG A 80 12.01 -3.53 26.05
N GLN A 81 12.14 -3.09 24.80
CA GLN A 81 11.77 -1.75 24.38
C GLN A 81 10.27 -1.54 24.45
N PHE A 82 9.48 -2.51 24.00
CA PHE A 82 8.03 -2.49 24.11
C PHE A 82 7.61 -2.35 25.59
N ASN A 83 8.14 -3.18 26.50
CA ASN A 83 7.80 -3.14 27.92
C ASN A 83 8.13 -1.79 28.55
N LEU A 84 9.23 -1.14 28.16
CA LEU A 84 9.58 0.20 28.64
C LEU A 84 8.66 1.30 28.13
N LYS A 85 8.05 1.12 26.93
CA LYS A 85 7.25 2.14 26.27
C LYS A 85 5.74 1.90 26.34
N ARG A 86 5.31 0.70 26.78
CA ARG A 86 3.92 0.27 26.79
C ARG A 86 2.97 1.31 27.41
N SER A 87 3.30 1.82 28.63
CA SER A 87 2.45 2.80 29.31
C SER A 87 2.36 4.11 28.53
N ALA A 88 3.48 4.59 27.97
CA ALA A 88 3.51 5.81 27.18
C ALA A 88 2.70 5.67 25.88
N ILE A 89 2.76 4.49 25.25
CA ILE A 89 1.93 4.18 24.07
C ILE A 89 0.44 4.18 24.45
N ALA A 90 0.06 3.51 25.55
CA ALA A 90 -1.31 3.48 26.00
C ALA A 90 -1.86 4.89 26.31
N GLU A 91 -1.10 5.71 27.04
CA GLU A 91 -1.50 7.06 27.43
C GLU A 91 -1.63 8.02 26.23
N ALA A 92 -0.92 7.76 25.12
CA ALA A 92 -0.96 8.58 23.92
C ALA A 92 -2.18 8.29 23.02
N VAL A 93 -2.90 7.19 23.24
CA VAL A 93 -4.14 6.86 22.51
C VAL A 93 -5.30 7.69 23.08
N SER A 94 -6.20 8.16 22.22
CA SER A 94 -7.40 8.90 22.61
C SER A 94 -8.29 8.07 23.57
N SER A 95 -8.98 8.75 24.48
CA SER A 95 -9.72 8.12 25.58
C SER A 95 -10.83 7.16 25.12
N ASP A 96 -11.44 7.41 23.98
CA ASP A 96 -12.47 6.58 23.34
C ASP A 96 -11.94 5.27 22.78
N ARG A 97 -10.63 5.19 22.49
CA ARG A 97 -9.94 4.02 21.91
C ARG A 97 -9.07 3.27 22.93
N GLN A 98 -8.95 3.74 24.16
CA GLN A 98 -8.05 3.16 25.15
C GLN A 98 -8.35 1.69 25.46
N ALA A 99 -9.62 1.30 25.53
CA ALA A 99 -9.97 -0.11 25.77
C ALA A 99 -9.44 -1.04 24.67
N THR A 100 -9.57 -0.63 23.41
CA THR A 100 -9.01 -1.34 22.24
C THR A 100 -7.49 -1.36 22.28
N ALA A 101 -6.87 -0.23 22.66
CA ALA A 101 -5.42 -0.13 22.78
C ALA A 101 -4.86 -1.10 23.84
N GLU A 102 -5.47 -1.18 25.01
CA GLU A 102 -5.03 -2.12 26.07
C GLU A 102 -5.17 -3.59 25.63
N GLN A 103 -6.21 -3.92 24.89
CA GLN A 103 -6.38 -5.26 24.32
C GLN A 103 -5.25 -5.57 23.33
N LEU A 104 -4.99 -4.67 22.39
CA LEU A 104 -3.94 -4.83 21.39
C LEU A 104 -2.53 -4.84 22.01
N LEU A 105 -2.28 -4.02 23.01
CA LEU A 105 -1.01 -4.02 23.75
C LEU A 105 -0.79 -5.35 24.51
N SER A 106 -1.85 -5.94 25.04
CA SER A 106 -1.77 -7.25 25.70
C SER A 106 -1.54 -8.37 24.68
N GLN A 107 -2.16 -8.28 23.53
CA GLN A 107 -1.95 -9.22 22.41
C GLN A 107 -0.51 -9.12 21.89
N LEU A 108 -0.03 -7.90 21.68
CA LEU A 108 1.35 -7.65 21.23
C LEU A 108 2.39 -8.20 22.22
N ASP A 109 2.14 -8.06 23.52
CA ASP A 109 3.03 -8.62 24.58
C ASP A 109 3.14 -10.14 24.44
N THR A 110 2.00 -10.82 24.33
CA THR A 110 1.93 -12.28 24.13
C THR A 110 2.64 -12.70 22.82
N ASN A 111 2.35 -12.02 21.73
CA ASN A 111 2.96 -12.35 20.43
C ASN A 111 4.46 -12.09 20.39
N LEU A 112 4.96 -11.07 21.12
CA LEU A 112 6.40 -10.82 21.27
C LEU A 112 7.09 -11.93 22.07
N GLU A 113 6.45 -12.45 23.15
CA GLU A 113 6.96 -13.58 23.92
C GLU A 113 7.07 -14.84 23.05
N GLU A 114 6.02 -15.17 22.32
CA GLU A 114 5.99 -16.32 21.42
C GLU A 114 6.99 -16.19 20.27
N LEU A 115 7.15 -14.99 19.71
CA LEU A 115 8.16 -14.69 18.71
C LEU A 115 9.59 -14.93 19.23
N CYS A 116 9.87 -14.46 20.45
CA CYS A 116 11.17 -14.69 21.09
C CYS A 116 11.40 -16.19 21.38
N ALA A 117 10.38 -16.91 21.81
CA ALA A 117 10.45 -18.35 22.02
C ALA A 117 10.75 -19.11 20.71
N SER A 118 10.03 -18.80 19.63
CA SER A 118 10.27 -19.39 18.29
C SER A 118 11.69 -19.12 17.78
N SER A 119 12.20 -17.90 18.02
CA SER A 119 13.59 -17.55 17.66
C SER A 119 14.62 -18.37 18.42
N ALA A 120 14.36 -18.70 19.69
CA ALA A 120 15.24 -19.53 20.52
C ALA A 120 15.24 -20.99 20.07
N LEU A 121 14.10 -21.51 19.58
CA LEU A 121 13.96 -22.85 19.01
C LEU A 121 14.55 -22.95 17.60
N GLN A 122 14.85 -21.84 16.94
CA GLN A 122 15.36 -21.75 15.56
C GLN A 122 14.38 -22.34 14.53
N GLU A 123 13.11 -22.29 14.82
CA GLU A 123 12.03 -22.79 13.96
C GLU A 123 11.60 -21.69 12.98
N ARG A 124 12.00 -21.84 11.71
CA ARG A 124 11.81 -20.80 10.70
C ARG A 124 10.34 -20.46 10.47
N ASP A 125 9.50 -21.47 10.28
CA ASP A 125 8.10 -21.27 9.90
C ASP A 125 7.28 -20.73 11.08
N GLY A 126 7.52 -21.24 12.28
CA GLY A 126 6.94 -20.70 13.52
C GLY A 126 7.37 -19.26 13.77
N PHE A 127 8.65 -18.94 13.54
CA PHE A 127 9.14 -17.56 13.66
C PHE A 127 8.49 -16.61 12.64
N LEU A 128 8.33 -17.03 11.39
CA LEU A 128 7.68 -16.23 10.35
C LEU A 128 6.22 -15.93 10.69
N GLU A 129 5.50 -16.95 11.15
CA GLU A 129 4.09 -16.77 11.55
C GLU A 129 3.96 -15.85 12.76
N GLN A 130 4.75 -16.06 13.81
CA GLN A 130 4.72 -15.17 14.98
C GLN A 130 5.15 -13.74 14.63
N ARG A 131 6.12 -13.56 13.73
CA ARG A 131 6.50 -12.23 13.24
C ARG A 131 5.34 -11.56 12.50
N ARG A 132 4.63 -12.30 11.66
CA ARG A 132 3.46 -11.80 10.93
C ARG A 132 2.39 -11.30 11.90
N LEU A 133 2.05 -12.11 12.92
CA LEU A 133 1.07 -11.75 13.94
C LEU A 133 1.51 -10.52 14.76
N THR A 134 2.76 -10.50 15.21
CA THR A 134 3.32 -9.37 15.96
C THR A 134 3.28 -8.06 15.16
N LEU A 135 3.64 -8.12 13.87
CA LEU A 135 3.59 -6.96 12.98
C LEU A 135 2.15 -6.53 12.67
N ALA A 136 1.19 -7.46 12.62
CA ALA A 136 -0.22 -7.12 12.48
C ALA A 136 -0.75 -6.35 13.71
N ASP A 137 -0.38 -6.77 14.92
CA ASP A 137 -0.74 -6.04 16.15
C ASP A 137 -0.14 -4.63 16.18
N ILE A 138 1.12 -4.49 15.77
CA ILE A 138 1.76 -3.16 15.66
C ILE A 138 0.98 -2.29 14.67
N GLY A 139 0.65 -2.79 13.49
CA GLY A 139 -0.14 -2.05 12.51
C GLY A 139 -1.52 -1.65 13.03
N SER A 140 -2.21 -2.54 13.75
CA SER A 140 -3.50 -2.25 14.38
C SER A 140 -3.39 -1.19 15.48
N LEU A 141 -2.30 -1.21 16.27
CA LEU A 141 -2.02 -0.16 17.24
C LEU A 141 -1.72 1.18 16.55
N GLU A 142 -0.92 1.18 15.50
CA GLU A 142 -0.62 2.40 14.72
C GLU A 142 -1.88 3.03 14.15
N GLU A 143 -2.83 2.21 13.67
CA GLU A 143 -4.11 2.68 13.14
C GLU A 143 -4.94 3.43 14.19
N LEU A 144 -4.82 3.10 15.49
CA LEU A 144 -5.49 3.84 16.58
C LEU A 144 -4.98 5.28 16.74
N PHE A 145 -3.77 5.57 16.26
CA PHE A 145 -3.18 6.91 16.30
C PHE A 145 -3.54 7.76 15.08
N VAL A 146 -4.13 7.16 14.05
CA VAL A 146 -4.71 7.95 12.95
C VAL A 146 -5.94 8.66 13.52
N GLY A 147 -5.86 9.99 13.58
CA GLY A 147 -6.98 10.84 14.00
C GLY A 147 -7.99 11.05 12.88
N ASP A 148 -8.40 12.30 12.69
CA ASP A 148 -9.21 12.71 11.54
C ASP A 148 -8.43 12.47 10.24
N PHE A 149 -9.18 12.29 9.14
CA PHE A 149 -8.59 12.09 7.82
C PHE A 149 -7.59 13.23 7.49
N PRO A 150 -6.30 12.93 7.24
CA PRO A 150 -5.27 13.96 7.29
C PRO A 150 -5.08 14.75 5.99
N TYR A 151 -5.71 14.35 4.89
CA TYR A 151 -5.47 14.90 3.57
C TYR A 151 -6.63 15.75 3.08
N ALA A 152 -6.34 16.80 2.29
CA ALA A 152 -7.36 17.58 1.64
C ALA A 152 -7.87 16.87 0.37
N ILE A 153 -9.19 16.79 0.22
CA ILE A 153 -9.85 16.33 -1.01
C ILE A 153 -10.49 17.57 -1.65
N PRO A 154 -10.18 17.86 -2.94
CA PRO A 154 -10.77 19.03 -3.62
C PRO A 154 -12.30 18.99 -3.65
N ALA A 155 -12.94 20.14 -3.44
CA ALA A 155 -14.40 20.25 -3.37
C ALA A 155 -15.12 19.86 -4.67
N GLU A 156 -14.42 19.90 -5.80
CA GLU A 156 -14.94 19.46 -7.10
C GLU A 156 -15.31 17.96 -7.11
N PHE A 157 -14.71 17.16 -6.21
CA PHE A 157 -14.99 15.74 -6.04
C PHE A 157 -16.01 15.43 -4.92
N ASP A 158 -16.70 16.46 -4.38
CA ASP A 158 -17.63 16.26 -3.27
C ASP A 158 -18.76 15.27 -3.58
N ALA A 159 -19.15 15.11 -4.84
CA ALA A 159 -20.17 14.17 -5.26
C ALA A 159 -19.70 12.69 -5.26
N LEU A 160 -18.40 12.44 -5.18
CA LEU A 160 -17.85 11.08 -5.21
C LEU A 160 -17.85 10.43 -3.82
N PRO A 161 -18.07 9.11 -3.73
CA PRO A 161 -17.88 8.39 -2.49
C PRO A 161 -16.41 8.44 -2.05
N ARG A 162 -16.17 8.47 -0.73
CA ARG A 162 -14.85 8.58 -0.13
C ARG A 162 -14.66 7.53 0.93
N LEU A 163 -13.55 6.83 0.89
CA LEU A 163 -13.11 5.96 1.98
C LEU A 163 -12.13 6.74 2.87
N LEU A 164 -12.57 7.16 4.05
CA LEU A 164 -11.76 7.98 4.98
C LEU A 164 -11.08 7.11 6.05
N GLY A 165 -10.49 6.01 5.63
CA GLY A 165 -9.84 5.00 6.44
C GLY A 165 -9.62 3.76 5.59
N ARG A 166 -9.46 2.59 6.22
CA ARG A 166 -9.34 1.32 5.51
C ARG A 166 -10.63 0.54 5.48
N ALA A 167 -10.77 -0.31 4.47
CA ALA A 167 -11.80 -1.33 4.41
C ALA A 167 -11.16 -2.66 4.00
N THR A 168 -11.66 -3.76 4.56
CA THR A 168 -11.26 -5.10 4.13
C THR A 168 -12.38 -5.71 3.31
N VAL A 169 -12.05 -6.24 2.15
CA VAL A 169 -12.98 -6.82 1.19
C VAL A 169 -12.61 -8.28 0.94
N GLU A 170 -13.57 -9.18 1.14
CA GLU A 170 -13.49 -10.56 0.69
C GLU A 170 -13.98 -10.62 -0.76
N VAL A 171 -13.19 -11.16 -1.66
CA VAL A 171 -13.55 -11.40 -3.06
C VAL A 171 -13.53 -12.91 -3.32
N ARG A 172 -14.69 -13.49 -3.58
CA ARG A 172 -14.82 -14.89 -3.96
C ARG A 172 -14.80 -15.01 -5.46
N THR A 173 -13.89 -15.82 -5.96
CA THR A 173 -13.75 -16.06 -7.40
C THR A 173 -14.03 -17.53 -7.73
N SER A 174 -14.14 -17.85 -9.02
CA SER A 174 -14.26 -19.24 -9.50
C SER A 174 -13.05 -20.11 -9.16
N GLN A 175 -11.89 -19.54 -8.86
CA GLN A 175 -10.66 -20.27 -8.53
C GLN A 175 -10.34 -20.29 -7.04
N GLY A 176 -10.93 -19.39 -6.24
CA GLY A 176 -10.70 -19.32 -4.79
C GLY A 176 -11.01 -17.94 -4.22
N ASP A 177 -10.80 -17.81 -2.93
CA ASP A 177 -11.14 -16.62 -2.16
C ASP A 177 -9.89 -15.73 -1.97
N LEU A 178 -10.08 -14.42 -2.07
CA LEU A 178 -9.07 -13.39 -1.87
C LEU A 178 -9.52 -12.46 -0.74
N THR A 179 -8.60 -12.05 0.12
CA THR A 179 -8.83 -10.95 1.06
C THR A 179 -7.98 -9.75 0.65
N ALA A 180 -8.62 -8.62 0.40
CA ALA A 180 -7.98 -7.38 0.01
C ALA A 180 -8.20 -6.29 1.07
N VAL A 181 -7.16 -5.50 1.35
CA VAL A 181 -7.25 -4.28 2.15
C VAL A 181 -7.23 -3.07 1.20
N ILE A 182 -8.27 -2.27 1.28
CA ILE A 182 -8.43 -1.02 0.52
C ILE A 182 -7.96 0.14 1.40
N ASP A 183 -7.00 0.90 0.91
CA ASP A 183 -6.39 2.01 1.65
C ASP A 183 -6.99 3.35 1.22
N GLY A 184 -8.00 3.80 1.94
CA GLY A 184 -8.62 5.09 1.69
C GLY A 184 -7.82 6.27 2.24
N TYR A 185 -6.77 6.04 3.04
CA TYR A 185 -5.88 7.14 3.43
C TYR A 185 -5.10 7.67 2.23
N SER A 186 -4.56 6.78 1.41
CA SER A 186 -3.73 7.15 0.26
C SER A 186 -4.54 7.37 -1.02
N ALA A 187 -5.70 6.70 -1.16
CA ALA A 187 -6.56 6.78 -2.34
C ALA A 187 -8.05 6.86 -1.93
N PRO A 188 -8.48 7.99 -1.30
CA PRO A 188 -9.83 8.10 -0.75
C PRO A 188 -10.94 8.03 -1.79
N LEU A 189 -10.79 8.61 -2.97
CA LEU A 189 -11.82 8.61 -4.02
C LEU A 189 -11.88 7.26 -4.73
N THR A 190 -10.73 6.73 -5.11
CA THR A 190 -10.63 5.44 -5.78
C THR A 190 -11.08 4.31 -4.87
N GLY A 191 -10.56 4.25 -3.63
CA GLY A 191 -10.99 3.29 -2.63
C GLY A 191 -12.47 3.43 -2.27
N GLY A 192 -12.96 4.68 -2.19
CA GLY A 192 -14.37 4.99 -1.94
C GLY A 192 -15.29 4.49 -3.06
N ALA A 193 -14.91 4.72 -4.31
CA ALA A 193 -15.66 4.25 -5.47
C ALA A 193 -15.73 2.73 -5.52
N PHE A 194 -14.60 2.04 -5.28
CA PHE A 194 -14.56 0.59 -5.23
C PHE A 194 -15.42 0.01 -4.11
N VAL A 195 -15.26 0.49 -2.88
CA VAL A 195 -16.01 0.00 -1.71
C VAL A 195 -17.52 0.27 -1.85
N ASP A 196 -17.93 1.42 -2.41
CA ASP A 196 -19.32 1.71 -2.71
C ASP A 196 -19.92 0.70 -3.71
N LEU A 197 -19.17 0.34 -4.76
CA LEU A 197 -19.61 -0.66 -5.73
C LEU A 197 -19.66 -2.07 -5.14
N VAL A 198 -18.72 -2.43 -4.27
CA VAL A 198 -18.75 -3.69 -3.51
C VAL A 198 -20.01 -3.75 -2.64
N GLN A 199 -20.34 -2.69 -1.89
CA GLN A 199 -21.54 -2.65 -1.05
C GLN A 199 -22.83 -2.72 -1.86
N ARG A 200 -22.82 -2.30 -3.11
CA ARG A 200 -23.96 -2.42 -4.03
C ARG A 200 -24.08 -3.79 -4.68
N GLY A 201 -23.13 -4.71 -4.47
CA GLY A 201 -23.06 -5.98 -5.17
C GLY A 201 -22.79 -5.85 -6.67
N PHE A 202 -22.19 -4.73 -7.08
CA PHE A 202 -21.96 -4.43 -8.51
C PHE A 202 -21.02 -5.44 -9.18
N TYR A 203 -20.03 -5.94 -8.43
CA TYR A 203 -19.04 -6.88 -8.95
C TYR A 203 -19.49 -8.33 -8.96
N ASP A 204 -20.62 -8.65 -8.32
CA ASP A 204 -21.14 -10.03 -8.21
C ASP A 204 -21.51 -10.60 -9.58
N GLY A 205 -20.89 -11.71 -9.95
CA GLY A 205 -21.09 -12.39 -11.22
C GLY A 205 -20.35 -11.76 -12.41
N LEU A 206 -19.53 -10.73 -12.22
CA LEU A 206 -18.78 -10.14 -13.33
C LEU A 206 -17.60 -11.01 -13.76
N PRO A 207 -17.39 -11.18 -15.07
CA PRO A 207 -16.22 -11.87 -15.61
C PRO A 207 -14.98 -10.99 -15.55
N PHE A 208 -13.81 -11.60 -15.76
CA PHE A 208 -12.60 -10.87 -16.09
C PHE A 208 -12.59 -10.53 -17.57
N SER A 209 -12.41 -9.24 -17.89
CA SER A 209 -12.47 -8.70 -19.25
C SER A 209 -11.11 -8.66 -19.94
N ARG A 210 -10.00 -8.77 -19.17
CA ARG A 210 -8.62 -8.77 -19.65
C ARG A 210 -7.77 -9.61 -18.71
N ALA A 211 -6.94 -10.47 -19.29
CA ALA A 211 -5.92 -11.22 -18.59
C ALA A 211 -4.64 -11.19 -19.43
N GLU A 212 -3.57 -10.61 -18.91
CA GLU A 212 -2.26 -10.59 -19.52
C GLU A 212 -1.24 -11.13 -18.52
N ASP A 213 -0.58 -12.22 -18.90
CA ASP A 213 0.41 -12.89 -18.07
C ASP A 213 1.45 -11.89 -17.54
N PHE A 214 1.77 -12.01 -16.25
CA PHE A 214 2.74 -11.17 -15.54
C PHE A 214 2.44 -9.66 -15.54
N TYR A 215 1.23 -9.26 -15.94
CA TYR A 215 0.87 -7.86 -16.01
C TYR A 215 -0.45 -7.57 -15.28
N VAL A 216 -1.61 -7.86 -15.88
CA VAL A 216 -2.90 -7.49 -15.30
C VAL A 216 -3.97 -8.58 -15.46
N LEU A 217 -4.84 -8.64 -14.45
CA LEU A 217 -6.11 -9.36 -14.49
C LEU A 217 -7.22 -8.34 -14.16
N GLN A 218 -7.99 -7.91 -15.16
CA GLN A 218 -8.94 -6.80 -15.06
C GLN A 218 -10.38 -7.28 -15.06
N SER A 219 -11.21 -6.66 -14.20
CA SER A 219 -12.65 -6.88 -14.10
C SER A 219 -13.38 -5.55 -13.86
N GLY A 220 -14.69 -5.61 -13.65
CA GLY A 220 -15.52 -4.44 -13.36
C GLY A 220 -16.16 -3.81 -14.59
N ASN A 221 -16.04 -4.44 -15.77
CA ASN A 221 -16.81 -4.05 -16.94
C ASN A 221 -18.27 -4.53 -16.75
N PRO A 222 -19.28 -3.63 -16.72
CA PRO A 222 -20.67 -4.03 -16.54
C PRO A 222 -21.17 -4.84 -17.73
N GLN A 223 -22.24 -5.60 -17.50
CA GLN A 223 -22.91 -6.28 -18.59
C GLN A 223 -23.75 -5.27 -19.41
N GLY A 224 -23.68 -5.34 -20.74
CA GLY A 224 -24.44 -4.48 -21.67
C GLY A 224 -23.56 -3.47 -22.37
N ASP A 225 -24.16 -2.35 -22.78
CA ASP A 225 -23.51 -1.35 -23.63
C ASP A 225 -22.68 -0.30 -22.86
N ALA A 226 -22.78 -0.28 -21.52
CA ALA A 226 -22.02 0.66 -20.69
C ALA A 226 -20.59 0.14 -20.47
N GLU A 227 -19.60 1.05 -20.48
CA GLU A 227 -18.22 0.70 -20.19
C GLU A 227 -17.84 0.89 -18.71
N GLY A 228 -18.72 1.55 -17.93
CA GLY A 228 -18.53 1.86 -16.52
C GLY A 228 -19.83 1.86 -15.71
N PHE A 229 -19.75 2.24 -14.43
CA PHE A 229 -20.91 2.28 -13.54
C PHE A 229 -21.84 3.46 -13.88
N MET A 230 -23.05 3.13 -14.30
CA MET A 230 -24.14 4.10 -14.50
C MET A 230 -24.87 4.36 -13.19
N ASP A 231 -24.76 5.57 -12.65
CA ASP A 231 -25.46 5.95 -11.42
C ASP A 231 -26.99 5.87 -11.64
N PRO A 232 -27.71 5.06 -10.87
CA PRO A 232 -29.15 4.88 -11.06
C PRO A 232 -29.96 6.15 -10.79
N LYS A 233 -29.45 7.13 -10.02
CA LYS A 233 -30.11 8.39 -9.70
C LYS A 233 -29.92 9.41 -10.82
N THR A 234 -28.65 9.65 -11.21
CA THR A 234 -28.30 10.68 -12.20
C THR A 234 -28.44 10.21 -13.65
N LYS A 235 -28.43 8.88 -13.87
CA LYS A 235 -28.39 8.24 -15.20
C LYS A 235 -27.13 8.62 -16.00
N ALA A 236 -26.10 9.11 -15.32
CA ALA A 236 -24.80 9.40 -15.87
C ALA A 236 -23.77 8.38 -15.41
N GLU A 237 -22.75 8.16 -16.21
CA GLU A 237 -21.60 7.38 -15.80
C GLU A 237 -20.84 8.12 -14.71
N ARG A 238 -20.42 7.37 -13.66
CA ARG A 238 -19.57 7.92 -12.60
C ARG A 238 -18.12 7.93 -13.08
N HIS A 239 -17.48 9.07 -12.97
CA HIS A 239 -16.07 9.25 -13.28
C HIS A 239 -15.27 9.50 -12.00
N VAL A 240 -14.15 8.81 -11.87
CA VAL A 240 -13.23 8.91 -10.73
C VAL A 240 -11.87 9.36 -11.28
N PRO A 241 -11.29 10.45 -10.74
CA PRO A 241 -10.02 10.96 -11.23
C PRO A 241 -8.87 9.98 -10.94
N LEU A 242 -7.81 10.05 -11.74
CA LEU A 242 -6.52 9.48 -11.34
C LEU A 242 -6.10 10.12 -10.01
N GLU A 243 -5.69 9.29 -9.05
CA GLU A 243 -5.39 9.71 -7.68
C GLU A 243 -4.13 9.01 -7.20
N ILE A 244 -3.07 9.76 -6.90
CA ILE A 244 -1.78 9.20 -6.48
C ILE A 244 -1.18 10.03 -5.35
N LEU A 245 -0.93 9.41 -4.19
CA LEU A 245 -0.26 10.07 -3.07
C LEU A 245 1.25 9.83 -3.12
N VAL A 246 2.02 10.91 -2.99
CA VAL A 246 3.48 10.87 -2.84
C VAL A 246 3.85 11.07 -1.37
N PRO A 247 4.83 10.33 -0.82
CA PRO A 247 5.25 10.50 0.56
C PRO A 247 5.65 11.93 0.90
N GLY A 248 5.03 12.50 1.93
CA GLY A 248 5.29 13.87 2.39
C GLY A 248 4.38 14.94 1.79
N ASP A 249 3.56 14.61 0.80
CA ASP A 249 2.59 15.55 0.24
C ASP A 249 1.37 15.73 1.17
N ALA A 250 0.77 16.91 1.13
CA ALA A 250 -0.39 17.26 1.94
C ALA A 250 -1.72 16.73 1.36
N SER A 251 -1.72 16.22 0.15
CA SER A 251 -2.88 15.65 -0.54
C SER A 251 -2.43 14.77 -1.70
N PRO A 252 -3.25 13.80 -2.13
CA PRO A 252 -3.01 13.10 -3.39
C PRO A 252 -2.93 14.06 -4.58
N ILE A 253 -2.18 13.66 -5.58
CA ILE A 253 -2.15 14.30 -6.90
C ILE A 253 -3.37 13.79 -7.67
N TYR A 254 -4.13 14.70 -8.29
CA TYR A 254 -5.31 14.36 -9.08
C TYR A 254 -5.10 14.69 -10.56
N ASN A 255 -5.52 13.80 -11.45
CA ASN A 255 -5.54 13.98 -12.91
C ASN A 255 -4.20 14.39 -13.53
N MET A 256 -3.10 13.99 -12.92
CA MET A 256 -1.74 14.18 -13.45
C MET A 256 -0.91 12.93 -13.18
N THR A 257 -0.13 12.53 -14.16
CA THR A 257 0.84 11.44 -14.01
C THR A 257 2.15 11.95 -13.38
N PHE A 258 2.97 11.05 -12.88
CA PHE A 258 4.34 11.41 -12.47
C PHE A 258 5.17 11.95 -13.62
N GLU A 259 4.90 11.48 -14.84
CA GLU A 259 5.56 11.97 -16.05
C GLU A 259 5.21 13.44 -16.34
N ASP A 260 3.93 13.81 -16.23
CA ASP A 260 3.45 15.20 -16.38
C ASP A 260 4.13 16.16 -15.40
N LEU A 261 4.43 15.68 -14.21
CA LEU A 261 5.04 16.46 -13.12
C LEU A 261 6.57 16.36 -13.10
N GLY A 262 7.19 15.57 -13.97
CA GLY A 262 8.63 15.32 -13.95
C GLY A 262 9.11 14.51 -12.74
N LEU A 263 8.23 13.77 -12.08
CA LEU A 263 8.51 12.96 -10.90
C LEU A 263 9.03 11.55 -11.25
N PHE A 264 9.92 11.43 -12.21
CA PHE A 264 10.41 10.16 -12.78
C PHE A 264 11.09 9.20 -11.78
N LYS A 265 11.44 9.67 -10.59
CA LYS A 265 12.09 8.89 -9.54
C LYS A 265 11.26 8.78 -8.27
N ALA A 266 10.09 9.37 -8.26
CA ALA A 266 9.19 9.28 -7.11
C ALA A 266 8.58 7.89 -7.04
N THR A 267 8.43 7.40 -5.82
CA THR A 267 7.66 6.19 -5.52
C THR A 267 6.37 6.62 -4.86
N PRO A 268 5.19 6.18 -5.32
CA PRO A 268 3.94 6.49 -4.63
C PRO A 268 3.90 5.83 -3.25
N VAL A 269 3.02 6.32 -2.37
CA VAL A 269 2.78 5.69 -1.05
C VAL A 269 2.29 4.26 -1.23
N LEU A 270 1.46 4.01 -2.24
CA LEU A 270 1.02 2.67 -2.63
C LEU A 270 1.66 2.28 -3.98
N PRO A 271 2.82 1.61 -4.00
CA PRO A 271 3.47 1.19 -5.23
C PRO A 271 2.86 -0.09 -5.79
N PHE A 272 2.93 -0.27 -7.11
CA PHE A 272 2.66 -1.55 -7.78
C PHE A 272 3.85 -2.50 -7.61
N ALA A 273 4.08 -2.98 -6.41
CA ALA A 273 5.29 -3.72 -6.03
C ALA A 273 5.02 -5.14 -5.48
N THR A 274 3.78 -5.60 -5.54
CA THR A 274 3.40 -6.93 -5.05
C THR A 274 2.30 -7.57 -5.89
N LEU A 275 2.28 -8.89 -5.93
CA LEU A 275 1.21 -9.66 -6.56
C LEU A 275 -0.14 -9.33 -5.91
N GLY A 276 -1.12 -8.93 -6.73
CA GLY A 276 -2.44 -8.56 -6.24
C GLY A 276 -2.55 -7.11 -5.75
N THR A 277 -1.65 -6.21 -6.18
CA THR A 277 -1.92 -4.77 -6.05
C THR A 277 -3.17 -4.42 -6.84
N LEU A 278 -4.14 -3.75 -6.21
CA LEU A 278 -5.36 -3.30 -6.87
C LEU A 278 -5.10 -1.94 -7.51
N GLY A 279 -5.27 -1.88 -8.83
CA GLY A 279 -5.16 -0.68 -9.64
C GLY A 279 -6.50 -0.28 -10.23
N TRP A 280 -6.78 1.04 -10.30
CA TRP A 280 -7.97 1.57 -10.96
C TRP A 280 -7.69 1.77 -12.45
N ALA A 281 -8.60 1.27 -13.28
CA ALA A 281 -8.47 1.38 -14.72
C ALA A 281 -9.07 2.69 -15.22
N HIS A 282 -8.37 3.36 -16.12
CA HIS A 282 -8.82 4.50 -16.91
C HIS A 282 -8.37 4.31 -18.37
N SER A 283 -8.90 5.10 -19.29
CA SER A 283 -8.47 5.02 -20.70
C SER A 283 -7.13 5.73 -20.91
N ASP A 284 -6.46 5.39 -22.02
CA ASP A 284 -5.25 6.10 -22.44
C ASP A 284 -5.49 7.57 -22.86
N LYS A 285 -6.76 7.98 -22.98
CA LYS A 285 -7.17 9.30 -23.50
C LYS A 285 -7.48 10.31 -22.40
N ALA A 286 -7.89 9.82 -21.21
CA ALA A 286 -8.31 10.65 -20.10
C ALA A 286 -7.90 10.02 -18.77
N LEU A 287 -7.43 10.85 -17.85
CA LEU A 287 -7.01 10.43 -16.51
C LEU A 287 -8.18 10.46 -15.50
N ASP A 288 -9.33 10.97 -15.91
CA ASP A 288 -10.52 11.20 -15.10
C ASP A 288 -11.75 10.39 -15.58
N ASP A 289 -11.55 9.40 -16.44
CA ASP A 289 -12.63 8.56 -16.97
C ASP A 289 -12.73 7.17 -16.33
N GLY A 290 -11.94 6.89 -15.30
CA GLY A 290 -12.08 5.68 -14.51
C GLY A 290 -13.46 5.60 -13.86
N SER A 291 -14.16 4.47 -13.96
CA SER A 291 -15.58 4.38 -13.52
C SER A 291 -15.85 3.22 -12.56
N SER A 292 -15.69 1.99 -13.01
CA SER A 292 -15.90 0.77 -12.22
C SER A 292 -14.86 -0.31 -12.44
N GLN A 293 -14.08 -0.19 -13.50
CA GLN A 293 -13.10 -1.20 -13.84
C GLN A 293 -11.85 -1.07 -12.97
N PHE A 294 -11.38 -2.21 -12.49
CA PHE A 294 -10.15 -2.32 -11.72
C PHE A 294 -9.37 -3.54 -12.18
N PHE A 295 -8.09 -3.60 -11.82
CA PHE A 295 -7.24 -4.74 -12.13
C PHE A 295 -6.42 -5.18 -10.91
N PHE A 296 -6.13 -6.47 -10.85
CA PHE A 296 -5.08 -7.02 -10.03
C PHE A 296 -3.78 -6.98 -10.84
N PHE A 297 -2.76 -6.35 -10.30
CA PHE A 297 -1.43 -6.36 -10.91
C PHE A 297 -0.73 -7.66 -10.61
N LEU A 298 -0.32 -8.38 -11.66
CA LEU A 298 0.32 -9.68 -11.57
C LEU A 298 1.84 -9.50 -11.50
N TYR A 299 2.30 -8.89 -10.41
CA TYR A 299 3.71 -8.55 -10.20
C TYR A 299 4.62 -9.77 -10.15
N GLU A 300 5.70 -9.72 -10.94
CA GLU A 300 6.79 -10.69 -10.90
C GLU A 300 8.12 -9.98 -10.66
N ALA A 301 8.77 -10.31 -9.53
CA ALA A 301 9.99 -9.65 -9.09
C ALA A 301 11.16 -9.82 -10.06
N GLU A 302 11.23 -10.95 -10.76
CA GLU A 302 12.27 -11.24 -11.74
C GLU A 302 12.14 -10.39 -13.01
N LEU A 303 10.94 -9.93 -13.34
CA LEU A 303 10.65 -9.16 -14.54
C LEU A 303 10.70 -7.64 -14.30
N THR A 304 10.60 -7.22 -13.04
CA THR A 304 10.56 -5.81 -12.67
C THR A 304 11.90 -5.38 -12.05
N PRO A 305 12.65 -4.47 -12.68
CA PRO A 305 13.85 -3.92 -12.06
C PRO A 305 13.54 -3.33 -10.69
N ALA A 306 14.42 -3.55 -9.72
CA ALA A 306 14.25 -3.07 -8.36
C ALA A 306 14.00 -1.55 -8.33
N GLY A 307 12.86 -1.13 -7.77
CA GLY A 307 12.47 0.28 -7.62
C GLY A 307 12.02 0.98 -8.90
N LEU A 308 11.78 0.25 -10.00
CA LEU A 308 11.31 0.80 -11.26
C LEU A 308 10.11 0.00 -11.77
N ASN A 309 8.93 0.44 -11.41
CA ASN A 309 7.69 -0.07 -12.01
C ASN A 309 7.11 0.98 -12.97
N LEU A 310 6.85 0.58 -14.21
CA LEU A 310 6.32 1.48 -15.23
C LEU A 310 4.83 1.85 -15.02
N VAL A 311 4.14 1.15 -14.13
CA VAL A 311 2.74 1.41 -13.78
C VAL A 311 2.65 2.48 -12.67
N ASP A 312 3.68 2.57 -11.81
CA ASP A 312 3.74 3.60 -10.77
C ASP A 312 3.69 5.00 -11.37
N GLY A 313 2.81 5.84 -10.83
CA GLY A 313 2.63 7.21 -11.30
C GLY A 313 1.76 7.36 -12.55
N ARG A 314 1.22 6.26 -13.11
CA ARG A 314 0.30 6.26 -14.26
C ARG A 314 -1.09 5.77 -13.92
N ASN A 315 -1.20 4.86 -12.96
CA ASN A 315 -2.46 4.34 -12.46
C ASN A 315 -2.54 4.56 -10.95
N ALA A 316 -3.75 4.71 -10.43
CA ALA A 316 -3.99 4.74 -9.00
C ALA A 316 -3.95 3.32 -8.43
N ALA A 317 -2.98 3.03 -7.55
CA ALA A 317 -3.07 1.89 -6.66
C ALA A 317 -3.92 2.29 -5.44
N PHE A 318 -4.86 1.44 -5.04
CA PHE A 318 -5.78 1.76 -3.95
C PHE A 318 -5.92 0.65 -2.89
N GLY A 319 -5.18 -0.43 -3.02
CA GLY A 319 -5.18 -1.52 -2.07
C GLY A 319 -4.36 -2.71 -2.50
N TYR A 320 -4.36 -3.74 -1.67
CA TYR A 320 -3.57 -4.95 -1.86
C TYR A 320 -4.33 -6.19 -1.43
N VAL A 321 -4.16 -7.28 -2.18
CA VAL A 321 -4.53 -8.61 -1.72
C VAL A 321 -3.54 -9.04 -0.64
N VAL A 322 -4.04 -9.29 0.56
CA VAL A 322 -3.24 -9.68 1.73
C VAL A 322 -3.30 -11.17 2.03
N GLU A 323 -4.35 -11.86 1.52
CA GLU A 323 -4.51 -13.31 1.62
C GLU A 323 -5.05 -13.87 0.31
N GLY A 324 -4.59 -15.06 -0.07
CA GLY A 324 -5.07 -15.79 -1.25
C GLY A 324 -4.50 -15.29 -2.59
N SER A 325 -3.50 -14.43 -2.61
CA SER A 325 -2.96 -13.83 -3.85
C SER A 325 -2.47 -14.87 -4.87
N GLU A 326 -2.07 -16.07 -4.43
CA GLU A 326 -1.61 -17.13 -5.33
C GLU A 326 -2.69 -17.60 -6.32
N VAL A 327 -3.97 -17.46 -5.95
CA VAL A 327 -5.11 -17.75 -6.82
C VAL A 327 -5.07 -16.93 -8.11
N LEU A 328 -4.56 -15.70 -8.04
CA LEU A 328 -4.49 -14.79 -9.20
C LEU A 328 -3.62 -15.33 -10.34
N LYS A 329 -2.65 -16.21 -10.05
CA LYS A 329 -1.75 -16.78 -11.06
C LYS A 329 -2.43 -17.81 -11.95
N GLU A 330 -3.50 -18.43 -11.47
CA GLU A 330 -4.24 -19.47 -12.18
C GLU A 330 -5.47 -18.90 -12.91
N MET A 331 -5.79 -17.61 -12.70
CA MET A 331 -7.00 -16.99 -13.21
C MET A 331 -6.83 -16.51 -14.66
N THR A 332 -7.92 -16.61 -15.41
CA THR A 332 -8.02 -16.26 -16.81
C THR A 332 -9.29 -15.42 -17.09
N MET A 333 -9.53 -15.05 -18.35
CA MET A 333 -10.78 -14.39 -18.76
C MET A 333 -12.04 -15.29 -18.66
N ASP A 334 -11.85 -16.60 -18.51
CA ASP A 334 -12.98 -17.53 -18.33
C ASP A 334 -13.48 -17.57 -16.88
N ASP A 335 -12.75 -16.90 -15.97
CA ASP A 335 -13.09 -16.84 -14.56
C ASP A 335 -14.01 -15.66 -14.23
N THR A 336 -14.64 -15.73 -13.06
CA THR A 336 -15.62 -14.74 -12.60
C THR A 336 -15.42 -14.36 -11.14
N ILE A 337 -15.81 -13.14 -10.79
CA ILE A 337 -16.05 -12.73 -9.40
C ILE A 337 -17.43 -13.26 -9.00
N ILE A 338 -17.48 -14.27 -8.13
CA ILE A 338 -18.73 -14.83 -7.63
C ILE A 338 -19.44 -13.82 -6.72
N SER A 339 -18.67 -13.20 -5.80
CA SER A 339 -19.18 -12.13 -4.93
C SER A 339 -18.01 -11.31 -4.35
N ALA A 340 -18.27 -10.05 -4.05
CA ALA A 340 -17.38 -9.18 -3.29
C ALA A 340 -18.12 -8.59 -2.09
N LYS A 341 -17.51 -8.63 -0.88
CA LYS A 341 -18.14 -8.18 0.37
C LYS A 341 -17.16 -7.40 1.24
N VAL A 342 -17.62 -6.28 1.77
CA VAL A 342 -16.89 -5.55 2.81
C VAL A 342 -17.08 -6.32 4.13
N ILE A 343 -15.97 -6.83 4.69
CA ILE A 343 -15.97 -7.58 5.94
C ILE A 343 -15.54 -6.75 7.15
N SER A 344 -14.85 -5.62 6.91
CA SER A 344 -14.55 -4.62 7.95
C SER A 344 -14.34 -3.22 7.34
N GLY A 345 -14.46 -2.17 8.17
CA GLY A 345 -14.21 -0.79 7.75
C GLY A 345 -15.32 -0.16 6.89
N ALA A 346 -16.50 -0.75 6.82
CA ALA A 346 -17.64 -0.20 6.08
C ALA A 346 -18.03 1.23 6.52
N ASP A 347 -17.88 1.54 7.79
CA ASP A 347 -18.20 2.85 8.38
C ASP A 347 -17.25 3.98 7.94
N ASN A 348 -16.08 3.63 7.40
CA ASN A 348 -15.13 4.58 6.83
C ASN A 348 -15.61 5.12 5.46
N LEU A 349 -16.56 4.45 4.81
CA LEU A 349 -17.14 4.94 3.58
C LEU A 349 -18.09 6.11 3.85
N LYS A 350 -17.84 7.23 3.19
CA LYS A 350 -18.72 8.40 3.16
C LYS A 350 -19.25 8.56 1.73
N SER A 351 -20.48 8.20 1.52
CA SER A 351 -21.19 8.44 0.26
C SER A 351 -22.16 9.60 0.46
N HIS A 352 -22.20 10.53 -0.49
CA HIS A 352 -23.29 11.50 -0.52
C HIS A 352 -24.58 10.80 -0.94
N ALA A 353 -25.59 10.87 -0.05
CA ALA A 353 -26.89 10.24 -0.21
C ALA A 353 -27.69 10.84 -1.38
#